data_afa76f4c243ca8aa3c006d9fd60b7581
#
_entry.id   afa76f4c243ca8aa3c006d9fd60b7581
#
_cell.length_a   1.000
_cell.length_b   1.000
_cell.length_c   1.000
_cell.angle_alpha   90.00
_cell.angle_beta   90.00
_cell.angle_gamma   90.00
#
_symmetry.space_group_name_H-M   'P 1'
#
loop_
_entity.id
_entity.type
_entity.pdbx_description
1 polymer ?
#
loop_
_entity_poly.entity_id
_entity_poly.type
_entity_poly.pdbx_seq_one_letter_code
_entity_poly.pdbx_strand_id
1 'polypeptide(L)'
;ELLSRQILWLACRHHILELVVGAAFFELFGDTKSPEVTLFKVLKKSWDTLDLDDLQLPEVPSLYRAETEELLAWINTQLQPENVRTLPRGDYKELLELAKLILGGSIERKKGYTFHLTRPGADHHARWMAKSIYILKMVLLMHQLPELHWQTKKKICTMSQFVIFVYIQAWFTAPSLYSAASNDLLLYK
;
A
#
# COMPACT_ATOMS: atom_id res chain seq x y z
N GLU A 1 -4.00 30.58 -30.63
CA GLU A 1 -5.19 30.40 -29.77
C GLU A 1 -6.12 29.38 -30.43
N LEU A 2 -6.00 28.10 -30.02
CA LEU A 2 -6.82 27.03 -30.60
C LEU A 2 -8.20 26.89 -29.92
N LEU A 3 -8.41 27.48 -28.74
CA LEU A 3 -9.67 27.42 -28.02
C LEU A 3 -9.98 28.78 -27.38
N SER A 4 -11.11 29.37 -27.76
CA SER A 4 -11.60 30.66 -27.23
C SER A 4 -12.30 30.56 -25.85
N ARG A 5 -12.07 29.47 -25.09
CA ARG A 5 -12.66 29.21 -23.78
C ARG A 5 -11.64 28.77 -22.76
N GLN A 6 -11.89 29.07 -21.49
CA GLN A 6 -11.10 28.51 -20.38
C GLN A 6 -11.31 27.01 -20.29
N ILE A 7 -10.20 26.28 -20.21
CA ILE A 7 -10.19 24.82 -20.02
C ILE A 7 -9.90 24.57 -18.54
N LEU A 8 -10.76 23.79 -17.88
CA LEU A 8 -10.48 23.27 -16.54
C LEU A 8 -9.45 22.15 -16.65
N TRP A 9 -8.33 22.33 -15.98
CA TRP A 9 -7.34 21.26 -15.81
C TRP A 9 -7.77 20.36 -14.66
N LEU A 10 -8.20 19.15 -14.97
CA LEU A 10 -8.51 18.12 -13.97
C LEU A 10 -7.35 17.14 -13.92
N ALA A 11 -6.55 17.21 -12.87
CA ALA A 11 -5.48 16.24 -12.64
C ALA A 11 -6.07 14.86 -12.32
N CYS A 12 -5.43 13.80 -12.86
CA CYS A 12 -5.80 12.43 -12.50
C CYS A 12 -5.59 12.21 -11.00
N ARG A 13 -6.63 11.82 -10.28
CA ARG A 13 -6.58 11.65 -8.83
C ARG A 13 -5.60 10.56 -8.40
N HIS A 14 -5.48 9.47 -9.13
CA HIS A 14 -4.44 8.46 -8.88
C HIS A 14 -3.04 9.04 -8.97
N HIS A 15 -2.78 9.96 -9.91
CA HIS A 15 -1.48 10.64 -9.99
C HIS A 15 -1.24 11.55 -8.78
N ILE A 16 -2.26 12.28 -8.31
CA ILE A 16 -2.16 13.09 -7.09
C ILE A 16 -1.81 12.19 -5.90
N LEU A 17 -2.50 11.06 -5.73
CA LEU A 17 -2.23 10.11 -4.66
C LEU A 17 -0.85 9.44 -4.78
N GLU A 18 -0.36 9.22 -5.99
CA GLU A 18 1.03 8.78 -6.22
C GLU A 18 2.04 9.82 -5.70
N LEU A 19 1.79 11.10 -5.94
CA LEU A 19 2.62 12.18 -5.40
C LEU A 19 2.55 12.23 -3.87
N VAL A 20 1.37 12.04 -3.28
CA VAL A 20 1.18 12.01 -1.81
C VAL A 20 1.99 10.87 -1.19
N VAL A 21 1.87 9.64 -1.70
CA VAL A 21 2.67 8.51 -1.18
C VAL A 21 4.16 8.71 -1.44
N GLY A 22 4.51 9.33 -2.56
CA GLY A 22 5.88 9.70 -2.90
C GLY A 22 6.47 10.70 -1.90
N ALA A 23 5.71 11.72 -1.52
CA ALA A 23 6.12 12.74 -0.54
C ALA A 23 6.28 12.14 0.87
N ALA A 24 5.32 11.32 1.32
CA ALA A 24 5.44 10.60 2.59
C ALA A 24 6.67 9.69 2.63
N PHE A 25 6.94 8.99 1.53
CA PHE A 25 8.12 8.15 1.40
C PHE A 25 9.42 8.97 1.43
N PHE A 26 9.45 10.10 0.74
CA PHE A 26 10.60 11.02 0.74
C PHE A 26 10.91 11.57 2.13
N GLU A 27 9.88 11.97 2.87
CA GLU A 27 10.03 12.48 4.24
C GLU A 27 10.68 11.45 5.18
N LEU A 28 10.29 10.18 5.06
CA LEU A 28 10.81 9.12 5.91
C LEU A 28 12.18 8.58 5.47
N PHE A 29 12.40 8.42 4.17
CA PHE A 29 13.56 7.70 3.65
C PHE A 29 14.54 8.59 2.85
N GLY A 30 14.18 9.86 2.61
CA GLY A 30 14.98 10.81 1.84
C GLY A 30 14.83 10.65 0.32
N ASP A 31 15.66 11.38 -0.42
CA ASP A 31 15.61 11.40 -1.88
C ASP A 31 16.01 10.05 -2.48
N THR A 32 15.09 9.48 -3.22
CA THR A 32 15.29 8.26 -4.01
C THR A 32 15.29 8.62 -5.49
N LYS A 33 16.26 9.44 -5.93
CA LYS A 33 16.42 9.83 -7.37
C LYS A 33 16.72 8.64 -8.27
N SER A 34 17.20 7.55 -7.71
CA SER A 34 17.42 6.31 -8.45
C SER A 34 16.10 5.61 -8.74
N PRO A 35 15.89 5.05 -9.93
CA PRO A 35 14.75 4.18 -10.21
C PRO A 35 14.72 2.96 -9.27
N GLU A 36 15.83 2.67 -8.59
CA GLU A 36 15.95 1.59 -7.64
C GLU A 36 16.12 2.13 -6.22
N VAL A 37 15.04 2.05 -5.45
CA VAL A 37 15.05 2.40 -4.03
C VAL A 37 15.95 1.42 -3.27
N THR A 38 16.98 1.94 -2.58
CA THR A 38 17.97 1.11 -1.85
C THR A 38 17.29 0.18 -0.84
N LEU A 39 16.25 0.66 -0.15
CA LEU A 39 15.46 -0.12 0.78
C LEU A 39 14.82 -1.36 0.11
N PHE A 40 14.31 -1.20 -1.10
CA PHE A 40 13.66 -2.29 -1.84
C PHE A 40 14.66 -3.29 -2.43
N LYS A 41 15.91 -2.85 -2.69
CA LYS A 41 17.00 -3.76 -3.07
C LYS A 41 17.29 -4.77 -1.97
N VAL A 42 17.25 -4.36 -0.70
CA VAL A 42 17.44 -5.28 0.45
C VAL A 42 16.41 -6.40 0.38
N LEU A 43 15.11 -6.06 0.28
CA LEU A 43 14.05 -7.07 0.19
C LEU A 43 14.23 -7.99 -1.02
N LYS A 44 14.50 -7.42 -2.20
CA LYS A 44 14.69 -8.21 -3.45
C LYS A 44 15.86 -9.18 -3.34
N LYS A 45 16.98 -8.72 -2.77
CA LYS A 45 18.20 -9.53 -2.62
C LYS A 45 18.01 -10.70 -1.65
N SER A 46 17.30 -10.45 -0.57
CA SER A 46 17.07 -11.46 0.48
C SER A 46 15.89 -12.38 0.17
N TRP A 47 15.08 -12.10 -0.85
CA TRP A 47 13.78 -12.75 -1.09
C TRP A 47 13.86 -14.29 -1.09
N ASP A 48 14.86 -14.87 -1.74
CA ASP A 48 15.00 -16.34 -1.88
C ASP A 48 15.45 -17.02 -0.59
N THR A 49 15.86 -16.26 0.41
CA THR A 49 16.30 -16.76 1.73
C THR A 49 15.28 -16.51 2.84
N LEU A 50 14.20 -15.77 2.55
CA LEU A 50 13.16 -15.47 3.52
C LEU A 50 12.19 -16.64 3.67
N ASP A 51 11.78 -16.91 4.90
CA ASP A 51 10.64 -17.77 5.19
C ASP A 51 9.35 -16.95 5.00
N LEU A 52 8.62 -17.23 3.92
CA LEU A 52 7.42 -16.50 3.58
C LEU A 52 6.18 -16.94 4.40
N ASP A 53 6.29 -17.98 5.19
CA ASP A 53 5.27 -18.44 6.13
C ASP A 53 5.49 -17.84 7.55
N ASP A 54 6.72 -17.41 7.85
CA ASP A 54 7.07 -16.72 9.10
C ASP A 54 6.87 -15.21 8.93
N LEU A 55 5.64 -14.75 9.15
CA LEU A 55 5.26 -13.34 9.05
C LEU A 55 5.07 -12.74 10.44
N GLN A 56 5.72 -11.60 10.69
CA GLN A 56 5.51 -10.85 11.92
C GLN A 56 4.60 -9.66 11.68
N LEU A 57 3.46 -9.64 12.37
CA LEU A 57 2.54 -8.51 12.32
C LEU A 57 3.11 -7.33 13.14
N PRO A 58 3.10 -6.11 12.59
CA PRO A 58 3.45 -4.93 13.36
C PRO A 58 2.40 -4.67 14.42
N GLU A 59 2.81 -4.09 15.54
CA GLU A 59 1.88 -3.60 16.55
C GLU A 59 1.07 -2.42 15.99
N VAL A 60 -0.25 -2.56 15.96
CA VAL A 60 -1.17 -1.47 15.62
C VAL A 60 -1.49 -0.70 16.90
N PRO A 61 -1.18 0.61 16.97
CA PRO A 61 -1.45 1.39 18.16
C PRO A 61 -2.93 1.34 18.55
N SER A 62 -3.21 1.21 19.84
CA SER A 62 -4.58 1.12 20.36
C SER A 62 -5.48 2.31 19.98
N LEU A 63 -4.87 3.45 19.68
CA LEU A 63 -5.52 4.65 19.16
C LEU A 63 -6.31 4.38 17.87
N TYR A 64 -5.86 3.44 17.03
CA TYR A 64 -6.47 3.11 15.74
C TYR A 64 -7.39 1.88 15.79
N ARG A 65 -7.86 1.48 16.97
CA ARG A 65 -8.68 0.25 17.08
C ARG A 65 -10.00 0.35 16.31
N ALA A 66 -10.73 1.45 16.48
CA ALA A 66 -12.01 1.67 15.80
C ALA A 66 -11.81 1.72 14.27
N GLU A 67 -10.82 2.50 13.83
CA GLU A 67 -10.47 2.61 12.42
C GLU A 67 -10.01 1.27 11.83
N THR A 68 -9.35 0.44 12.63
CA THR A 68 -8.93 -0.92 12.22
C THR A 68 -10.14 -1.79 11.89
N GLU A 69 -11.16 -1.80 12.75
CA GLU A 69 -12.37 -2.59 12.56
C GLU A 69 -13.16 -2.14 11.32
N GLU A 70 -13.35 -0.82 11.17
CA GLU A 70 -14.03 -0.23 10.01
C GLU A 70 -13.28 -0.52 8.71
N LEU A 71 -11.95 -0.36 8.73
CA LEU A 71 -11.11 -0.60 7.56
C LEU A 71 -11.08 -2.08 7.17
N LEU A 72 -11.01 -3.00 8.14
CA LEU A 72 -11.11 -4.44 7.89
C LEU A 72 -12.45 -4.82 7.27
N ALA A 73 -13.56 -4.26 7.75
CA ALA A 73 -14.88 -4.50 7.18
C ALA A 73 -14.95 -4.01 5.73
N TRP A 74 -14.41 -2.81 5.46
CA TRP A 74 -14.33 -2.26 4.11
C TRP A 74 -13.44 -3.12 3.20
N ILE A 75 -12.23 -3.51 3.63
CA ILE A 75 -11.33 -4.38 2.86
C ILE A 75 -12.00 -5.71 2.55
N ASN A 76 -12.69 -6.31 3.51
CA ASN A 76 -13.41 -7.56 3.28
C ASN A 76 -14.48 -7.41 2.20
N THR A 77 -15.17 -6.27 2.15
CA THR A 77 -16.13 -5.97 1.07
C THR A 77 -15.42 -5.86 -0.28
N GLN A 78 -14.27 -5.16 -0.35
CA GLN A 78 -13.50 -5.04 -1.59
C GLN A 78 -12.94 -6.38 -2.09
N LEU A 79 -12.66 -7.32 -1.17
CA LEU A 79 -12.14 -8.65 -1.49
C LEU A 79 -13.23 -9.68 -1.81
N GLN A 80 -14.52 -9.31 -1.85
CA GLN A 80 -15.56 -10.21 -2.33
C GLN A 80 -15.36 -10.54 -3.82
N PRO A 81 -15.69 -11.77 -4.26
CA PRO A 81 -15.42 -12.22 -5.63
C PRO A 81 -15.94 -11.30 -6.72
N GLU A 82 -17.11 -10.70 -6.52
CA GLU A 82 -17.72 -9.75 -7.44
C GLU A 82 -16.89 -8.47 -7.59
N ASN A 83 -16.38 -7.93 -6.49
CA ASN A 83 -15.56 -6.71 -6.49
C ASN A 83 -14.15 -6.97 -7.02
N VAL A 84 -13.54 -8.10 -6.64
CA VAL A 84 -12.21 -8.50 -7.12
C VAL A 84 -12.17 -8.62 -8.64
N ARG A 85 -13.26 -9.12 -9.28
CA ARG A 85 -13.34 -9.25 -10.75
C ARG A 85 -13.33 -7.91 -11.47
N THR A 86 -13.71 -6.82 -10.80
CA THR A 86 -13.74 -5.47 -11.37
C THR A 86 -12.44 -4.70 -11.15
N LEU A 87 -11.50 -5.24 -10.37
CA LEU A 87 -10.21 -4.59 -10.14
C LEU A 87 -9.40 -4.52 -11.44
N PRO A 88 -8.79 -3.36 -11.74
CA PRO A 88 -8.08 -3.15 -13.00
C PRO A 88 -6.88 -4.08 -13.19
N ARG A 89 -6.24 -4.49 -12.09
CA ARG A 89 -5.00 -5.30 -12.10
C ARG A 89 -4.86 -6.11 -10.82
N GLY A 90 -4.05 -7.16 -10.86
CA GLY A 90 -3.83 -8.05 -9.71
C GLY A 90 -3.14 -7.39 -8.50
N ASP A 91 -2.35 -6.33 -8.71
CA ASP A 91 -1.68 -5.59 -7.64
C ASP A 91 -2.65 -4.81 -6.73
N TYR A 92 -3.85 -4.46 -7.22
CA TYR A 92 -4.92 -3.91 -6.37
C TYR A 92 -5.38 -4.94 -5.33
N LYS A 93 -5.60 -6.18 -5.78
CA LYS A 93 -5.96 -7.26 -4.88
C LYS A 93 -4.83 -7.53 -3.86
N GLU A 94 -3.59 -7.61 -4.34
CA GLU A 94 -2.41 -7.83 -3.48
C GLU A 94 -2.29 -6.76 -2.39
N LEU A 95 -2.49 -5.48 -2.74
CA LEU A 95 -2.46 -4.38 -1.78
C LEU A 95 -3.49 -4.55 -0.66
N LEU A 96 -4.72 -4.94 -1.00
CA LEU A 96 -5.79 -5.21 -0.04
C LEU A 96 -5.50 -6.43 0.84
N GLU A 97 -4.99 -7.51 0.26
CA GLU A 97 -4.65 -8.73 0.99
C GLU A 97 -3.52 -8.48 1.99
N LEU A 98 -2.48 -7.73 1.60
CA LEU A 98 -1.40 -7.33 2.51
C LEU A 98 -1.91 -6.46 3.66
N ALA A 99 -2.75 -5.47 3.36
CA ALA A 99 -3.34 -4.63 4.39
C ALA A 99 -4.21 -5.42 5.36
N LYS A 100 -5.04 -6.34 4.84
CA LYS A 100 -5.87 -7.23 5.66
C LYS A 100 -5.03 -8.05 6.63
N LEU A 101 -3.92 -8.65 6.17
CA LEU A 101 -3.00 -9.41 7.02
C LEU A 101 -2.43 -8.54 8.14
N ILE A 102 -1.92 -7.36 7.82
CA ILE A 102 -1.30 -6.46 8.79
C ILE A 102 -2.28 -6.01 9.86
N LEU A 103 -3.55 -5.84 9.50
CA LEU A 103 -4.63 -5.51 10.44
C LEU A 103 -5.14 -6.72 11.25
N GLY A 104 -4.48 -7.88 11.13
CA GLY A 104 -4.84 -9.09 11.87
C GLY A 104 -6.00 -9.88 11.26
N GLY A 105 -6.44 -9.54 10.06
CA GLY A 105 -7.46 -10.31 9.34
C GLY A 105 -6.88 -11.60 8.74
N SER A 106 -7.71 -12.66 8.70
CA SER A 106 -7.35 -13.90 8.02
C SER A 106 -7.65 -13.80 6.51
N ILE A 107 -6.74 -14.31 5.69
CA ILE A 107 -7.04 -14.56 4.29
C ILE A 107 -7.58 -15.99 4.20
N GLU A 108 -8.86 -16.13 3.80
CA GLU A 108 -9.47 -17.45 3.65
C GLU A 108 -8.68 -18.29 2.65
N ARG A 109 -8.14 -19.39 3.13
CA ARG A 109 -7.53 -20.42 2.31
C ARG A 109 -8.67 -21.26 1.70
N LYS A 110 -9.15 -20.93 0.53
CA LYS A 110 -9.98 -21.89 -0.23
C LYS A 110 -9.13 -23.14 -0.49
N LYS A 111 -9.75 -24.32 -0.34
CA LYS A 111 -9.08 -25.62 -0.56
C LYS A 111 -8.19 -25.58 -1.81
N GLY A 112 -6.86 -25.56 -1.64
CA GLY A 112 -5.88 -25.48 -2.73
C GLY A 112 -5.27 -24.09 -3.02
N TYR A 113 -5.70 -23.01 -2.36
CA TYR A 113 -5.08 -21.70 -2.48
C TYR A 113 -4.47 -21.29 -1.13
N THR A 114 -3.16 -21.37 -1.04
CA THR A 114 -2.38 -20.73 0.02
C THR A 114 -2.14 -19.28 -0.39
N PHE A 115 -2.36 -18.31 0.51
CA PHE A 115 -1.86 -16.96 0.30
C PHE A 115 -0.33 -17.06 0.28
N HIS A 116 0.27 -16.69 -0.82
CA HIS A 116 1.71 -16.57 -0.92
C HIS A 116 2.05 -15.11 -1.20
N LEU A 117 2.97 -14.58 -0.41
CA LEU A 117 3.58 -13.30 -0.75
C LEU A 117 4.23 -13.43 -2.12
N THR A 118 3.76 -12.65 -3.08
CA THR A 118 4.35 -12.66 -4.43
C THR A 118 5.71 -11.99 -4.40
N ARG A 119 6.64 -12.50 -5.21
CA ARG A 119 7.97 -11.89 -5.36
C ARG A 119 7.83 -10.41 -5.74
N PRO A 120 8.60 -9.50 -5.10
CA PRO A 120 8.58 -8.10 -5.49
C PRO A 120 8.96 -7.93 -6.97
N GLY A 121 8.04 -7.41 -7.76
CA GLY A 121 8.25 -7.11 -9.17
C GLY A 121 9.19 -5.92 -9.40
N ALA A 122 9.32 -5.50 -10.65
CA ALA A 122 10.07 -4.30 -11.00
C ALA A 122 9.28 -3.07 -10.52
N ASP A 123 9.84 -2.31 -9.59
CA ASP A 123 9.22 -1.11 -9.01
C ASP A 123 8.97 0.00 -10.05
N HIS A 124 9.78 0.06 -11.11
CA HIS A 124 9.60 1.01 -12.22
C HIS A 124 8.43 0.67 -13.15
N HIS A 125 7.93 -0.57 -13.15
CA HIS A 125 6.76 -0.98 -13.94
C HIS A 125 5.44 -0.80 -13.19
N ALA A 126 5.47 -0.84 -11.86
CA ALA A 126 4.30 -0.67 -11.01
C ALA A 126 4.32 0.73 -10.34
N ARG A 127 4.33 1.80 -11.15
CA ARG A 127 4.53 3.19 -10.70
C ARG A 127 3.60 3.59 -9.55
N TRP A 128 2.34 3.19 -9.62
CA TRP A 128 1.26 3.73 -8.78
C TRP A 128 1.29 3.23 -7.34
N MET A 129 1.41 1.92 -7.13
CA MET A 129 1.30 1.30 -5.80
C MET A 129 2.58 0.58 -5.36
N ALA A 130 3.64 0.61 -6.17
CA ALA A 130 4.84 -0.17 -5.89
C ALA A 130 5.42 0.13 -4.51
N LYS A 131 5.56 1.42 -4.14
CA LYS A 131 6.08 1.82 -2.84
C LYS A 131 5.21 1.28 -1.69
N SER A 132 3.88 1.35 -1.85
CA SER A 132 2.93 0.84 -0.85
C SER A 132 3.04 -0.67 -0.68
N ILE A 133 3.00 -1.44 -1.77
CA ILE A 133 3.12 -2.91 -1.74
C ILE A 133 4.46 -3.34 -1.15
N TYR A 134 5.58 -2.70 -1.54
CA TYR A 134 6.90 -3.03 -0.99
C TYR A 134 6.99 -2.77 0.51
N ILE A 135 6.48 -1.63 0.98
CA ILE A 135 6.46 -1.30 2.40
C ILE A 135 5.63 -2.30 3.20
N LEU A 136 4.46 -2.71 2.70
CA LEU A 136 3.62 -3.70 3.39
C LEU A 136 4.29 -5.09 3.42
N LYS A 137 5.00 -5.50 2.37
CA LYS A 137 5.82 -6.73 2.39
C LYS A 137 6.97 -6.61 3.38
N MET A 138 7.65 -5.47 3.39
CA MET A 138 8.79 -5.26 4.28
C MET A 138 8.38 -5.27 5.75
N VAL A 139 7.25 -4.67 6.12
CA VAL A 139 6.81 -4.68 7.52
C VAL A 139 6.51 -6.08 8.03
N LEU A 140 6.03 -6.98 7.17
CA LEU A 140 5.76 -8.38 7.52
C LEU A 140 7.04 -9.22 7.65
N LEU A 141 8.10 -8.89 6.90
CA LEU A 141 9.31 -9.70 6.76
C LEU A 141 10.56 -9.07 7.41
N MET A 142 10.47 -7.82 7.92
CA MET A 142 11.65 -7.08 8.39
C MET A 142 12.35 -7.70 9.61
N HIS A 143 11.69 -8.60 10.35
CA HIS A 143 12.33 -9.33 11.45
C HIS A 143 13.39 -10.30 10.94
N GLN A 144 13.24 -10.82 9.71
CA GLN A 144 14.19 -11.68 9.01
C GLN A 144 15.27 -10.89 8.24
N LEU A 145 15.26 -9.56 8.27
CA LEU A 145 16.23 -8.69 7.59
C LEU A 145 17.16 -8.03 8.63
N PRO A 146 18.24 -8.75 9.04
CA PRO A 146 19.13 -8.30 10.11
C PRO A 146 19.91 -7.02 9.73
N GLU A 147 20.15 -6.80 8.45
CA GLU A 147 20.84 -5.62 7.93
C GLU A 147 20.03 -4.32 8.09
N LEU A 148 18.73 -4.42 8.38
CA LEU A 148 17.91 -3.23 8.60
C LEU A 148 18.09 -2.69 10.03
N HIS A 149 18.66 -1.49 10.12
CA HIS A 149 18.79 -0.79 11.38
C HIS A 149 17.42 -0.52 12.03
N TRP A 150 17.33 -0.51 13.36
CA TRP A 150 16.08 -0.32 14.10
C TRP A 150 15.31 0.95 13.72
N GLN A 151 16.05 2.06 13.44
CA GLN A 151 15.44 3.31 12.98
C GLN A 151 14.75 3.14 11.62
N THR A 152 15.34 2.36 10.72
CA THR A 152 14.74 2.03 9.43
C THR A 152 13.49 1.17 9.61
N LYS A 153 13.53 0.18 10.50
CA LYS A 153 12.36 -0.63 10.84
C LYS A 153 11.22 0.22 11.39
N LYS A 154 11.51 1.19 12.26
CA LYS A 154 10.52 2.16 12.77
C LYS A 154 9.90 2.99 11.63
N LYS A 155 10.70 3.49 10.70
CA LYS A 155 10.21 4.23 9.53
C LYS A 155 9.33 3.37 8.62
N ILE A 156 9.67 2.09 8.45
CA ILE A 156 8.84 1.13 7.70
C ILE A 156 7.48 0.96 8.38
N CYS A 157 7.43 0.80 9.71
CA CYS A 157 6.18 0.75 10.46
C CYS A 157 5.34 2.03 10.27
N THR A 158 5.96 3.22 10.41
CA THR A 158 5.25 4.49 10.21
C THR A 158 4.69 4.60 8.79
N MET A 159 5.48 4.24 7.78
CA MET A 159 5.01 4.27 6.39
C MET A 159 3.91 3.24 6.13
N SER A 160 3.97 2.06 6.73
CA SER A 160 2.90 1.04 6.59
C SER A 160 1.59 1.52 7.20
N GLN A 161 1.62 2.20 8.35
CA GLN A 161 0.45 2.82 8.97
C GLN A 161 -0.16 3.89 8.05
N PHE A 162 0.67 4.78 7.49
CA PHE A 162 0.20 5.76 6.51
C PHE A 162 -0.46 5.09 5.29
N VAL A 163 0.16 4.04 4.73
CA VAL A 163 -0.42 3.30 3.60
C VAL A 163 -1.77 2.71 3.97
N ILE A 164 -1.89 2.08 5.13
CA ILE A 164 -3.09 1.37 5.55
C ILE A 164 -4.22 2.35 5.90
N PHE A 165 -3.97 3.31 6.78
CA PHE A 165 -5.03 4.15 7.35
C PHE A 165 -5.36 5.39 6.49
N VAL A 166 -4.47 5.81 5.60
CA VAL A 166 -4.67 7.02 4.78
C VAL A 166 -4.78 6.69 3.29
N TYR A 167 -3.78 5.99 2.76
CA TYR A 167 -3.60 5.86 1.32
C TYR A 167 -4.57 4.89 0.65
N ILE A 168 -4.81 3.71 1.23
CA ILE A 168 -5.57 2.63 0.57
C ILE A 168 -7.00 3.07 0.21
N GLN A 169 -7.76 3.58 1.16
CA GLN A 169 -9.14 4.01 0.88
C GLN A 169 -9.18 5.14 -0.14
N ALA A 170 -8.30 6.15 0.00
CA ALA A 170 -8.22 7.24 -0.95
C ALA A 170 -7.92 6.73 -2.38
N TRP A 171 -7.01 5.76 -2.51
CA TRP A 171 -6.66 5.17 -3.79
C TRP A 171 -7.84 4.45 -4.45
N PHE A 172 -8.54 3.61 -3.71
CA PHE A 172 -9.66 2.82 -4.24
C PHE A 172 -10.91 3.65 -4.53
N THR A 173 -11.10 4.78 -3.86
CA THR A 173 -12.21 5.70 -4.09
C THR A 173 -11.90 6.80 -5.12
N ALA A 174 -10.63 6.91 -5.55
CA ALA A 174 -10.17 7.90 -6.52
C ALA A 174 -10.94 7.91 -7.87
N PRO A 175 -11.40 6.76 -8.43
CA PRO A 175 -12.16 6.76 -9.68
C PRO A 175 -13.48 7.52 -9.62
N SER A 176 -14.06 7.69 -8.42
CA SER A 176 -15.35 8.36 -8.24
C SER A 176 -15.17 9.88 -8.17
N LEU A 177 -15.21 10.55 -9.32
CA LEU A 177 -15.00 11.99 -9.41
C LEU A 177 -16.01 12.82 -8.57
N TYR A 178 -17.24 12.38 -8.45
CA TYR A 178 -18.27 13.05 -7.62
C TYR A 178 -17.94 12.98 -6.12
N SER A 179 -17.11 12.03 -5.69
CA SER A 179 -16.66 11.88 -4.30
C SER A 179 -15.35 12.64 -4.02
N ALA A 180 -14.81 13.39 -4.98
CA ALA A 180 -13.49 14.00 -4.87
C ALA A 180 -13.33 14.88 -3.62
N ALA A 181 -14.28 15.78 -3.37
CA ALA A 181 -14.24 16.66 -2.20
C ALA A 181 -14.32 15.89 -0.87
N SER A 182 -15.17 14.86 -0.79
CA SER A 182 -15.29 14.01 0.40
C SER A 182 -14.02 13.18 0.63
N ASN A 183 -13.41 12.66 -0.43
CA ASN A 183 -12.17 11.92 -0.36
C ASN A 183 -10.98 12.79 0.07
N ASP A 184 -10.95 14.07 -0.36
CA ASP A 184 -9.92 15.01 0.07
C ASP A 184 -10.06 15.36 1.55
N LEU A 185 -11.28 15.52 2.04
CA LEU A 185 -11.54 15.72 3.47
C LEU A 185 -11.13 14.51 4.32
N LEU A 186 -11.25 13.29 3.81
CA LEU A 186 -10.80 12.09 4.51
C LEU A 186 -9.28 12.02 4.64
N LEU A 187 -8.52 12.63 3.72
CA LEU A 187 -7.06 12.71 3.82
C LEU A 187 -6.59 13.67 4.92
N TYR A 188 -7.44 14.59 5.40
CA TYR A 188 -7.12 15.56 6.44
C TYR A 188 -7.55 15.13 7.86
N LYS A 189 -8.27 14.05 7.99
CA LYS A 189 -8.66 13.47 9.29
C LYS A 189 -7.61 12.51 9.81
#